data_9baf9a603701d777d901e634c44f0fa8
#
_entry.id   9baf9a603701d777d901e634c44f0fa8
#
_cell.length_a   1.000
_cell.length_b   1.000
_cell.length_c   1.000
_cell.angle_alpha   90.00
_cell.angle_beta   90.00
_cell.angle_gamma   90.00
#
_symmetry.space_group_name_H-M   'P 1'
#
loop_
_entity.id
_entity.type
_entity.pdbx_description
1 polymer ?
#
loop_
_entity_poly.entity_id
_entity_poly.type
_entity_poly.pdbx_seq_one_letter_code
_entity_poly.pdbx_strand_id
1 'polypeptide(L)'
;MNKEKQQYKYFAFISYNSHDTSWGKRLQRKLEGYRMPATLCSEHGWERKPIKPVFFAPTDIQPGGLTAELQERLRASRNLIVICSPHSAKSEWVGKEIAFFHSLGRTENIHFFIVDGIPHSGNPDTECFNPVVDTLGLPEILGANIHEKIYRSPWLNRERAYVQLITKLLGVEFDSIWQRHKRLLRQKIAAWTIGIIVVLAALVGVWLSNQPVDVTVSLNETTVHNDNLPPMKDAVVTVELENETKTDTIHSLDATAIFANVPHKALGKSIRLTVACRDWLPVDTSFILTKNVVVNMSRNPHPYGDVTFRLWSIAKEQGVASTQVTLAGQTATSDAEGYVRMFIPLERQSNQYRVECLLPLESDMLSMPTTESTAVIVK
;
A
#
# COMPACT_ATOMS: atom_id res chain seq x y z
N MET A 1 37.39 -27.31 -52.89
CA MET A 1 38.43 -27.06 -51.88
C MET A 1 37.72 -26.98 -50.50
N ASN A 2 37.94 -28.05 -49.71
CA ASN A 2 37.44 -28.06 -48.31
C ASN A 2 38.13 -26.96 -47.54
N LYS A 3 37.43 -25.87 -47.15
CA LYS A 3 37.87 -25.01 -46.07
C LYS A 3 37.76 -25.85 -44.81
N GLU A 4 38.91 -26.36 -44.30
CA GLU A 4 39.00 -26.92 -42.96
C GLU A 4 38.26 -25.96 -41.99
N LYS A 5 37.33 -26.49 -41.24
CA LYS A 5 36.65 -25.73 -40.16
C LYS A 5 37.72 -25.40 -39.13
N GLN A 6 38.36 -24.25 -39.29
CA GLN A 6 39.31 -23.74 -38.33
C GLN A 6 38.55 -23.58 -37.00
N GLN A 7 38.90 -24.43 -36.03
CA GLN A 7 38.22 -24.51 -34.75
C GLN A 7 38.74 -23.41 -33.85
N TYR A 8 38.03 -22.29 -33.76
CA TYR A 8 38.37 -21.19 -32.86
C TYR A 8 37.99 -21.50 -31.42
N LYS A 9 38.87 -21.18 -30.46
CA LYS A 9 38.65 -21.32 -29.02
C LYS A 9 37.62 -20.28 -28.51
N TYR A 10 37.70 -19.06 -29.08
CA TYR A 10 36.83 -17.95 -28.72
C TYR A 10 35.99 -17.54 -29.93
N PHE A 11 34.71 -17.22 -29.68
CA PHE A 11 33.87 -16.68 -30.72
C PHE A 11 34.27 -15.26 -31.10
N ALA A 12 34.65 -14.45 -30.10
CA ALA A 12 35.14 -13.09 -30.31
C ALA A 12 36.17 -12.70 -29.23
N PHE A 13 37.07 -11.77 -29.61
CA PHE A 13 37.94 -11.04 -28.71
C PHE A 13 37.46 -9.61 -28.63
N ILE A 14 37.34 -9.04 -27.42
CA ILE A 14 36.97 -7.63 -27.21
C ILE A 14 38.21 -6.81 -26.93
N SER A 15 38.57 -5.94 -27.90
CA SER A 15 39.62 -4.93 -27.81
C SER A 15 39.04 -3.64 -27.26
N TYR A 16 39.65 -3.05 -26.25
CA TYR A 16 39.17 -1.83 -25.62
C TYR A 16 40.27 -1.07 -24.87
N ASN A 17 40.05 0.22 -24.60
CA ASN A 17 40.89 0.98 -23.69
C ASN A 17 40.42 0.81 -22.23
N SER A 18 41.34 0.92 -21.25
CA SER A 18 41.04 0.75 -19.81
C SER A 18 39.90 1.64 -19.31
N HIS A 19 39.74 2.83 -19.85
CA HIS A 19 38.60 3.73 -19.53
C HIS A 19 37.24 3.16 -19.96
N ASP A 20 37.24 2.26 -20.95
CA ASP A 20 36.00 1.63 -21.49
C ASP A 20 35.72 0.25 -20.89
N THR A 21 36.38 -0.14 -19.79
CA THR A 21 36.23 -1.46 -19.12
C THR A 21 34.76 -1.79 -18.79
N SER A 22 34.00 -0.82 -18.37
CA SER A 22 32.59 -0.99 -18.05
C SER A 22 31.73 -1.41 -19.26
N TRP A 23 32.06 -0.85 -20.43
CA TRP A 23 31.45 -1.20 -21.70
C TRP A 23 31.85 -2.58 -22.16
N GLY A 24 33.16 -2.94 -22.03
CA GLY A 24 33.63 -4.26 -22.35
C GLY A 24 32.94 -5.36 -21.55
N LYS A 25 32.87 -5.21 -20.23
CA LYS A 25 32.15 -6.14 -19.34
C LYS A 25 30.68 -6.26 -19.65
N ARG A 26 30.03 -5.13 -19.99
CA ARG A 26 28.62 -5.11 -20.37
C ARG A 26 28.39 -5.82 -21.70
N LEU A 27 29.23 -5.54 -22.69
CA LEU A 27 29.19 -6.16 -24.02
C LEU A 27 29.38 -7.66 -23.94
N GLN A 28 30.44 -8.13 -23.23
CA GLN A 28 30.68 -9.55 -23.02
C GLN A 28 29.46 -10.28 -22.47
N ARG A 29 28.92 -9.77 -21.34
CA ARG A 29 27.72 -10.36 -20.72
C ARG A 29 26.50 -10.38 -21.66
N LYS A 30 26.32 -9.31 -22.46
CA LYS A 30 25.22 -9.19 -23.42
C LYS A 30 25.37 -10.21 -24.56
N LEU A 31 26.58 -10.41 -25.09
CA LEU A 31 26.88 -11.35 -26.16
C LEU A 31 26.75 -12.80 -25.69
N GLU A 32 27.39 -13.17 -24.59
CA GLU A 32 27.33 -14.54 -24.06
C GLU A 32 25.92 -14.91 -23.52
N GLY A 33 25.18 -13.92 -23.03
CA GLY A 33 23.80 -14.08 -22.61
C GLY A 33 22.79 -14.11 -23.74
N TYR A 34 23.20 -13.76 -24.99
CA TYR A 34 22.28 -13.70 -26.11
C TYR A 34 21.77 -15.10 -26.49
N ARG A 35 20.45 -15.20 -26.60
CA ARG A 35 19.77 -16.42 -27.04
C ARG A 35 19.15 -16.20 -28.42
N MET A 36 19.65 -16.92 -29.38
CA MET A 36 19.11 -16.93 -30.73
C MET A 36 17.64 -17.41 -30.72
N PRO A 37 16.75 -16.81 -31.50
CA PRO A 37 15.43 -17.33 -31.72
C PRO A 37 15.46 -18.79 -32.25
N ALA A 38 14.57 -19.66 -31.72
CA ALA A 38 14.59 -21.08 -32.05
C ALA A 38 14.41 -21.34 -33.53
N THR A 39 13.61 -20.54 -34.24
CA THR A 39 13.39 -20.64 -35.69
C THR A 39 14.69 -20.41 -36.47
N LEU A 40 15.47 -19.40 -36.13
CA LEU A 40 16.76 -19.14 -36.77
C LEU A 40 17.80 -20.21 -36.45
N CYS A 41 17.75 -20.79 -35.25
CA CYS A 41 18.60 -21.90 -34.88
C CYS A 41 18.30 -23.14 -35.78
N SER A 42 17.02 -23.46 -36.03
CA SER A 42 16.63 -24.56 -36.86
C SER A 42 16.97 -24.33 -38.33
N GLU A 43 16.80 -23.12 -38.85
CA GLU A 43 17.13 -22.73 -40.22
C GLU A 43 18.62 -22.85 -40.56
N HIS A 44 19.47 -22.54 -39.56
CA HIS A 44 20.95 -22.49 -39.76
C HIS A 44 21.71 -23.62 -39.07
N GLY A 45 21.04 -24.51 -38.35
CA GLY A 45 21.67 -25.58 -37.58
C GLY A 45 22.55 -25.07 -36.41
N TRP A 46 22.17 -23.94 -35.81
CA TRP A 46 22.95 -23.30 -34.76
C TRP A 46 22.47 -23.63 -33.32
N GLU A 47 23.38 -23.56 -32.36
CA GLU A 47 23.00 -23.62 -30.95
C GLU A 47 22.24 -22.35 -30.50
N ARG A 48 21.44 -22.47 -29.47
CA ARG A 48 20.68 -21.31 -28.93
C ARG A 48 21.55 -20.19 -28.34
N LYS A 49 22.83 -20.50 -28.05
CA LYS A 49 23.84 -19.52 -27.56
C LYS A 49 25.06 -19.56 -28.45
N PRO A 50 24.98 -19.04 -29.68
CA PRO A 50 26.07 -19.19 -30.65
C PRO A 50 27.27 -18.28 -30.38
N ILE A 51 27.13 -17.25 -29.53
CA ILE A 51 28.13 -16.23 -29.27
C ILE A 51 28.78 -16.48 -27.91
N LYS A 52 29.57 -17.53 -27.81
CA LYS A 52 30.41 -17.83 -26.63
C LYS A 52 31.49 -18.92 -26.94
N PRO A 53 32.60 -18.92 -26.20
CA PRO A 53 33.03 -17.90 -25.24
C PRO A 53 33.52 -16.64 -25.93
N VAL A 54 33.36 -15.49 -25.27
CA VAL A 54 33.94 -14.19 -25.69
C VAL A 54 35.08 -13.85 -24.77
N PHE A 55 36.27 -13.64 -25.34
CA PHE A 55 37.43 -13.26 -24.59
C PHE A 55 37.40 -11.75 -24.30
N PHE A 56 37.62 -11.43 -23.04
CA PHE A 56 37.74 -10.08 -22.55
C PHE A 56 39.00 -10.00 -21.68
N ALA A 57 40.03 -9.28 -22.14
CA ALA A 57 41.29 -9.21 -21.43
C ALA A 57 41.13 -8.35 -20.15
N PRO A 58 41.69 -8.80 -18.99
CA PRO A 58 41.89 -7.89 -17.86
C PRO A 58 42.87 -6.79 -18.24
N THR A 59 42.63 -5.55 -17.77
CA THR A 59 43.37 -4.33 -18.11
C THR A 59 44.81 -4.23 -17.54
N ASP A 60 45.30 -5.23 -16.83
CA ASP A 60 46.58 -5.19 -16.12
C ASP A 60 47.75 -5.78 -16.96
N ILE A 61 47.76 -5.48 -18.25
CA ILE A 61 48.92 -5.88 -19.11
C ILE A 61 49.96 -4.76 -19.05
N GLN A 62 51.17 -5.13 -18.59
CA GLN A 62 52.30 -4.21 -18.43
C GLN A 62 52.70 -3.49 -19.73
N PRO A 63 53.28 -2.27 -19.63
CA PRO A 63 53.81 -1.53 -20.80
C PRO A 63 54.89 -2.34 -21.50
N GLY A 64 54.63 -2.75 -22.72
CA GLY A 64 55.52 -3.51 -23.59
C GLY A 64 54.74 -3.99 -24.81
N GLY A 65 55.39 -4.44 -25.86
CA GLY A 65 54.69 -4.88 -27.09
C GLY A 65 53.59 -5.91 -26.86
N LEU A 66 52.77 -6.19 -27.90
CA LEU A 66 51.71 -7.20 -27.85
C LEU A 66 52.33 -8.52 -27.37
N THR A 67 52.00 -8.96 -26.17
CA THR A 67 52.60 -10.18 -25.58
C THR A 67 52.25 -11.39 -26.43
N ALA A 68 53.14 -12.39 -26.47
CA ALA A 68 52.91 -13.63 -27.21
C ALA A 68 51.58 -14.30 -26.81
N GLU A 69 51.23 -14.21 -25.53
CA GLU A 69 50.00 -14.75 -25.03
C GLU A 69 48.76 -14.03 -25.63
N LEU A 70 48.80 -12.72 -25.72
CA LEU A 70 47.69 -11.95 -26.28
C LEU A 70 47.53 -12.19 -27.78
N GLN A 71 48.66 -12.30 -28.51
CA GLN A 71 48.64 -12.68 -29.91
C GLN A 71 48.03 -14.07 -30.11
N GLU A 72 48.29 -15.01 -29.22
CA GLU A 72 47.72 -16.35 -29.29
C GLU A 72 46.19 -16.29 -29.04
N ARG A 73 45.73 -15.48 -28.07
CA ARG A 73 44.29 -15.27 -27.83
C ARG A 73 43.60 -14.67 -29.05
N LEU A 74 44.23 -13.68 -29.69
CA LEU A 74 43.73 -13.09 -30.94
C LEU A 74 43.66 -14.11 -32.07
N ARG A 75 44.74 -14.94 -32.27
CA ARG A 75 44.70 -16.04 -33.25
C ARG A 75 43.59 -17.04 -32.99
N ALA A 76 43.37 -17.38 -31.73
CA ALA A 76 42.37 -18.33 -31.29
C ALA A 76 40.92 -17.75 -31.31
N SER A 77 40.74 -16.49 -31.65
CA SER A 77 39.44 -15.83 -31.73
C SER A 77 38.92 -15.75 -33.17
N ARG A 78 37.64 -16.05 -33.41
CA ARG A 78 37.02 -15.95 -34.72
C ARG A 78 36.85 -14.51 -35.17
N ASN A 79 36.37 -13.64 -34.27
CA ASN A 79 36.08 -12.25 -34.53
C ASN A 79 36.84 -11.33 -33.57
N LEU A 80 37.16 -10.13 -34.02
CA LEU A 80 37.63 -9.01 -33.20
C LEU A 80 36.51 -7.97 -33.07
N ILE A 81 36.17 -7.60 -31.85
CA ILE A 81 35.25 -6.51 -31.58
C ILE A 81 36.03 -5.38 -30.93
N VAL A 82 36.06 -4.23 -31.59
CA VAL A 82 36.73 -3.03 -31.10
C VAL A 82 35.73 -2.11 -30.47
N ILE A 83 35.90 -1.80 -29.18
CA ILE A 83 35.10 -0.76 -28.52
C ILE A 83 35.71 0.59 -28.90
N CYS A 84 34.91 1.43 -29.58
CA CYS A 84 35.32 2.71 -30.11
C CYS A 84 34.88 3.85 -29.20
N SER A 85 35.85 4.63 -28.76
CA SER A 85 35.72 5.86 -27.96
C SER A 85 36.91 6.77 -28.24
N PRO A 86 36.89 8.05 -27.83
CA PRO A 86 38.07 8.92 -27.92
C PRO A 86 39.32 8.38 -27.17
N HIS A 87 39.10 7.54 -26.15
CA HIS A 87 40.17 6.88 -25.45
C HIS A 87 40.79 5.71 -26.25
N SER A 88 39.95 4.90 -26.89
CA SER A 88 40.43 3.80 -27.73
C SER A 88 41.05 4.29 -29.02
N ALA A 89 40.61 5.43 -29.57
CA ALA A 89 41.24 6.06 -30.72
C ALA A 89 42.68 6.46 -30.47
N LYS A 90 42.99 6.95 -29.29
CA LYS A 90 44.37 7.35 -28.87
C LYS A 90 45.23 6.17 -28.35
N SER A 91 44.64 4.96 -28.27
CA SER A 91 45.33 3.81 -27.70
C SER A 91 46.23 3.06 -28.70
N GLU A 92 47.57 3.13 -28.52
CA GLU A 92 48.50 2.32 -29.31
C GLU A 92 48.20 0.80 -29.21
N TRP A 93 47.70 0.36 -28.07
CA TRP A 93 47.40 -1.02 -27.79
C TRP A 93 46.28 -1.53 -28.67
N VAL A 94 45.13 -0.81 -28.69
CA VAL A 94 44.01 -1.09 -29.58
C VAL A 94 44.48 -1.10 -31.05
N GLY A 95 45.30 -0.13 -31.44
CA GLY A 95 45.88 -0.11 -32.80
C GLY A 95 46.70 -1.36 -33.13
N LYS A 96 47.58 -1.82 -32.20
CA LYS A 96 48.37 -3.04 -32.39
C LYS A 96 47.52 -4.29 -32.48
N GLU A 97 46.43 -4.39 -31.70
CA GLU A 97 45.50 -5.51 -31.77
C GLU A 97 44.73 -5.56 -33.10
N ILE A 98 44.29 -4.41 -33.60
CA ILE A 98 43.64 -4.29 -34.93
C ILE A 98 44.62 -4.71 -36.03
N ALA A 99 45.85 -4.14 -36.05
CA ALA A 99 46.85 -4.44 -37.03
C ALA A 99 47.23 -5.92 -37.05
N PHE A 100 47.42 -6.49 -35.85
CA PHE A 100 47.75 -7.90 -35.73
C PHE A 100 46.60 -8.78 -36.25
N PHE A 101 45.33 -8.51 -35.88
CA PHE A 101 44.20 -9.28 -36.33
C PHE A 101 44.00 -9.18 -37.87
N HIS A 102 44.24 -7.98 -38.42
CA HIS A 102 44.25 -7.75 -39.88
C HIS A 102 45.31 -8.61 -40.56
N SER A 103 46.54 -8.67 -39.99
CA SER A 103 47.67 -9.47 -40.56
C SER A 103 47.36 -10.97 -40.63
N LEU A 104 46.39 -11.46 -39.87
CA LEU A 104 45.89 -12.84 -39.94
C LEU A 104 44.99 -13.11 -41.16
N GLY A 105 44.75 -12.12 -42.03
CA GLY A 105 43.85 -12.22 -43.19
C GLY A 105 42.36 -12.29 -42.87
N ARG A 106 41.98 -11.82 -41.69
CA ARG A 106 40.59 -11.89 -41.18
C ARG A 106 39.94 -10.51 -41.03
N THR A 107 40.22 -9.62 -41.96
CA THR A 107 39.71 -8.23 -41.96
C THR A 107 38.19 -8.14 -41.87
N GLU A 108 37.48 -9.03 -42.58
CA GLU A 108 36.01 -9.09 -42.56
C GLU A 108 35.42 -9.42 -41.17
N ASN A 109 36.23 -9.98 -40.26
CA ASN A 109 35.81 -10.36 -38.92
C ASN A 109 36.20 -9.30 -37.87
N ILE A 110 36.63 -8.10 -38.28
CA ILE A 110 36.82 -6.94 -37.43
C ILE A 110 35.52 -6.14 -37.36
N HIS A 111 34.97 -5.98 -36.16
CA HIS A 111 33.70 -5.28 -35.93
C HIS A 111 33.91 -4.14 -34.96
N PHE A 112 33.34 -2.96 -35.30
CA PHE A 112 33.44 -1.76 -34.47
C PHE A 112 32.15 -1.55 -33.70
N PHE A 113 32.27 -1.30 -32.41
CA PHE A 113 31.17 -0.98 -31.50
C PHE A 113 31.42 0.38 -30.87
N ILE A 114 30.72 1.40 -31.37
CA ILE A 114 30.90 2.81 -30.99
C ILE A 114 30.10 3.08 -29.73
N VAL A 115 30.81 3.38 -28.62
CA VAL A 115 30.26 3.68 -27.31
C VAL A 115 30.36 5.16 -26.97
N ASP A 116 31.26 5.89 -27.61
CA ASP A 116 31.42 7.33 -27.48
C ASP A 116 32.18 7.90 -28.67
N GLY A 117 32.07 9.20 -28.91
CA GLY A 117 32.73 9.90 -29.99
C GLY A 117 32.04 9.81 -31.35
N ILE A 118 32.73 10.33 -32.36
CA ILE A 118 32.20 10.48 -33.73
C ILE A 118 33.26 9.88 -34.71
N PRO A 119 32.85 8.88 -35.52
CA PRO A 119 33.73 8.33 -36.54
C PRO A 119 34.14 9.38 -37.55
N HIS A 120 35.44 9.40 -37.90
CA HIS A 120 36.04 10.30 -38.89
C HIS A 120 35.71 11.80 -38.61
N SER A 121 35.72 12.19 -37.34
CA SER A 121 35.40 13.55 -36.92
C SER A 121 36.46 14.57 -37.32
N GLY A 122 37.67 14.11 -37.56
CA GLY A 122 38.85 14.95 -37.78
C GLY A 122 39.32 15.75 -36.55
N ASN A 123 38.61 15.61 -35.43
CA ASN A 123 38.98 16.22 -34.16
C ASN A 123 39.45 15.16 -33.17
N PRO A 124 40.71 15.25 -32.68
CA PRO A 124 41.29 14.23 -31.76
C PRO A 124 40.52 14.02 -30.47
N ASP A 125 39.68 14.98 -30.04
CA ASP A 125 38.93 14.83 -28.78
C ASP A 125 37.57 14.15 -28.98
N THR A 126 37.07 14.08 -30.20
CA THR A 126 35.80 13.42 -30.53
C THR A 126 35.98 12.23 -31.46
N GLU A 127 37.15 12.06 -32.09
CA GLU A 127 37.42 10.91 -32.94
C GLU A 127 37.40 9.60 -32.14
N CYS A 128 36.66 8.63 -32.64
CA CYS A 128 36.51 7.33 -31.96
C CYS A 128 37.21 6.16 -32.68
N PHE A 129 37.65 6.34 -33.93
CA PHE A 129 38.38 5.33 -34.63
C PHE A 129 39.89 5.52 -34.45
N ASN A 130 40.58 4.40 -34.23
CA ASN A 130 42.02 4.40 -34.13
C ASN A 130 42.63 4.67 -35.52
N PRO A 131 43.69 5.52 -35.66
CA PRO A 131 44.33 5.85 -36.94
C PRO A 131 44.78 4.64 -37.77
N VAL A 132 45.02 3.54 -37.16
CA VAL A 132 45.35 2.26 -37.81
C VAL A 132 44.26 1.79 -38.77
N VAL A 133 42.99 2.14 -38.49
CA VAL A 133 41.85 1.80 -39.36
C VAL A 133 42.03 2.40 -40.77
N ASP A 134 42.40 3.68 -40.82
CA ASP A 134 42.60 4.40 -42.09
C ASP A 134 43.90 3.91 -42.73
N THR A 135 45.00 3.73 -41.96
CA THR A 135 46.29 3.27 -42.46
C THR A 135 46.24 1.91 -43.15
N LEU A 136 45.39 0.99 -42.63
CA LEU A 136 45.20 -0.35 -43.19
C LEU A 136 44.17 -0.40 -44.32
N GLY A 137 43.56 0.76 -44.64
CA GLY A 137 42.49 0.83 -45.68
C GLY A 137 41.35 -0.14 -45.39
N LEU A 138 40.97 -0.25 -44.09
CA LEU A 138 39.85 -1.13 -43.74
C LEU A 138 38.60 -0.63 -44.42
N PRO A 139 37.74 -1.51 -45.00
CA PRO A 139 36.57 -1.07 -45.69
C PRO A 139 35.69 -0.23 -44.77
N GLU A 140 34.96 0.76 -45.34
CA GLU A 140 34.07 1.67 -44.59
C GLU A 140 33.07 0.85 -43.76
N ILE A 141 33.40 0.68 -42.49
CA ILE A 141 32.68 -0.21 -41.61
C ILE A 141 31.68 0.66 -40.84
N LEU A 142 30.42 0.60 -41.21
CA LEU A 142 29.31 1.10 -40.39
C LEU A 142 29.36 0.40 -39.03
N GLY A 143 30.05 1.03 -38.06
CA GLY A 143 30.11 0.56 -36.69
C GLY A 143 28.70 0.51 -36.08
N ALA A 144 28.43 -0.44 -35.21
CA ALA A 144 27.21 -0.43 -34.40
C ALA A 144 27.34 0.71 -33.36
N ASN A 145 26.54 1.76 -33.54
CA ASN A 145 26.63 3.00 -32.74
C ASN A 145 25.48 3.11 -31.76
N ILE A 146 25.79 3.22 -30.48
CA ILE A 146 24.77 3.35 -29.41
C ILE A 146 24.14 4.75 -29.36
N HIS A 147 24.78 5.75 -29.95
CA HIS A 147 24.31 7.15 -30.01
C HIS A 147 23.54 7.47 -31.28
N GLU A 148 23.38 6.52 -32.20
CA GLU A 148 22.58 6.70 -33.40
C GLU A 148 21.12 6.98 -33.03
N LYS A 149 20.62 8.18 -33.37
CA LYS A 149 19.30 8.68 -32.95
C LYS A 149 18.18 8.19 -33.91
N ILE A 150 17.92 6.90 -33.94
CA ILE A 150 16.82 6.30 -34.72
C ILE A 150 15.51 6.34 -33.95
N TYR A 151 15.57 6.11 -32.64
CA TYR A 151 14.42 6.12 -31.75
C TYR A 151 14.53 7.25 -30.74
N ARG A 152 13.40 7.77 -30.27
CA ARG A 152 13.33 8.79 -29.20
C ARG A 152 13.93 8.28 -27.87
N SER A 153 13.90 6.97 -27.65
CA SER A 153 14.44 6.34 -26.43
C SER A 153 15.92 5.99 -26.61
N PRO A 154 16.84 6.57 -25.80
CA PRO A 154 18.27 6.23 -25.83
C PRO A 154 18.53 4.75 -25.51
N TRP A 155 17.70 4.16 -24.65
CA TRP A 155 17.79 2.73 -24.34
C TRP A 155 17.48 1.85 -25.56
N LEU A 156 16.47 2.20 -26.35
CA LEU A 156 16.11 1.46 -27.55
C LEU A 156 17.17 1.58 -28.66
N ASN A 157 17.84 2.72 -28.78
CA ASN A 157 18.96 2.92 -29.68
C ASN A 157 20.16 2.04 -29.28
N ARG A 158 20.45 1.92 -27.97
CA ARG A 158 21.47 0.97 -27.48
C ARG A 158 21.14 -0.48 -27.77
N GLU A 159 19.90 -0.90 -27.53
CA GLU A 159 19.45 -2.26 -27.85
C GLU A 159 19.57 -2.56 -29.36
N ARG A 160 19.25 -1.57 -30.21
CA ARG A 160 19.41 -1.65 -31.66
C ARG A 160 20.89 -1.85 -32.04
N ALA A 161 21.80 -1.06 -31.47
CA ALA A 161 23.23 -1.20 -31.73
C ALA A 161 23.78 -2.60 -31.33
N TYR A 162 23.34 -3.15 -30.17
CA TYR A 162 23.70 -4.51 -29.78
C TYR A 162 23.18 -5.54 -30.79
N VAL A 163 21.95 -5.44 -31.24
CA VAL A 163 21.41 -6.37 -32.23
C VAL A 163 22.14 -6.23 -33.56
N GLN A 164 22.48 -4.99 -33.98
CA GLN A 164 23.25 -4.75 -35.19
C GLN A 164 24.66 -5.38 -35.14
N LEU A 165 25.32 -5.31 -33.99
CA LEU A 165 26.60 -6.01 -33.80
C LEU A 165 26.43 -7.54 -33.87
N ILE A 166 25.39 -8.07 -33.20
CA ILE A 166 25.10 -9.51 -33.19
C ILE A 166 24.80 -10.04 -34.59
N THR A 167 24.04 -9.29 -35.38
CA THR A 167 23.71 -9.71 -36.76
C THR A 167 24.94 -9.73 -37.65
N LYS A 168 25.85 -8.75 -37.51
CA LYS A 168 27.16 -8.77 -38.22
C LYS A 168 28.03 -9.93 -37.78
N LEU A 169 28.17 -10.21 -36.49
CA LEU A 169 28.92 -11.33 -35.95
C LEU A 169 28.43 -12.69 -36.43
N LEU A 170 27.12 -12.81 -36.68
CA LEU A 170 26.49 -14.07 -37.12
C LEU A 170 26.30 -14.15 -38.63
N GLY A 171 26.51 -13.05 -39.36
CA GLY A 171 26.31 -13.01 -40.81
C GLY A 171 24.82 -13.13 -41.22
N VAL A 172 23.89 -12.59 -40.39
CA VAL A 172 22.46 -12.63 -40.65
C VAL A 172 21.89 -11.25 -40.90
N GLU A 173 20.74 -11.18 -41.58
CA GLU A 173 20.08 -9.92 -41.84
C GLU A 173 19.54 -9.27 -40.56
N PHE A 174 19.74 -7.97 -40.42
CA PHE A 174 19.35 -7.20 -39.24
C PHE A 174 17.84 -7.30 -38.95
N ASP A 175 17.01 -7.14 -39.97
CA ASP A 175 15.56 -7.10 -39.80
C ASP A 175 14.99 -8.42 -39.30
N SER A 176 15.58 -9.54 -39.67
CA SER A 176 15.16 -10.87 -39.23
C SER A 176 15.21 -11.04 -37.70
N ILE A 177 16.21 -10.45 -37.07
CA ILE A 177 16.41 -10.49 -35.61
C ILE A 177 15.73 -9.32 -34.92
N TRP A 178 15.84 -8.10 -35.48
CA TRP A 178 15.35 -6.89 -34.82
C TRP A 178 13.85 -6.87 -34.57
N GLN A 179 13.03 -7.24 -35.55
CA GLN A 179 11.58 -7.25 -35.40
C GLN A 179 11.13 -8.21 -34.27
N ARG A 180 11.77 -9.38 -34.19
CA ARG A 180 11.50 -10.38 -33.14
C ARG A 180 11.99 -9.90 -31.77
N HIS A 181 13.18 -9.32 -31.71
CA HIS A 181 13.74 -8.75 -30.49
C HIS A 181 12.82 -7.64 -29.92
N LYS A 182 12.36 -6.74 -30.78
CA LYS A 182 11.41 -5.67 -30.42
C LYS A 182 10.07 -6.22 -29.89
N ARG A 183 9.56 -7.32 -30.47
CA ARG A 183 8.36 -7.99 -29.96
C ARG A 183 8.55 -8.55 -28.55
N LEU A 184 9.67 -9.26 -28.32
CA LEU A 184 9.99 -9.80 -26.99
C LEU A 184 10.18 -8.71 -25.94
N LEU A 185 10.80 -7.58 -26.30
CA LEU A 185 10.93 -6.44 -25.41
C LEU A 185 9.56 -5.87 -25.03
N ARG A 186 8.66 -5.68 -26.01
CA ARG A 186 7.29 -5.21 -25.75
C ARG A 186 6.54 -6.14 -24.81
N GLN A 187 6.65 -7.46 -25.00
CA GLN A 187 6.00 -8.45 -24.14
C GLN A 187 6.54 -8.39 -22.71
N LYS A 188 7.86 -8.27 -22.53
CA LYS A 188 8.47 -8.12 -21.21
C LYS A 188 8.01 -6.84 -20.51
N ILE A 189 8.00 -5.71 -21.22
CA ILE A 189 7.53 -4.42 -20.67
C ILE A 189 6.05 -4.56 -20.27
N ALA A 190 5.20 -5.12 -21.13
CA ALA A 190 3.79 -5.32 -20.83
C ALA A 190 3.58 -6.23 -19.60
N ALA A 191 4.34 -7.31 -19.46
CA ALA A 191 4.26 -8.18 -18.28
C ALA A 191 4.65 -7.44 -16.98
N TRP A 192 5.71 -6.63 -17.02
CA TRP A 192 6.15 -5.82 -15.88
C TRP A 192 5.12 -4.74 -15.51
N THR A 193 4.53 -4.04 -16.51
CA THR A 193 3.51 -3.02 -16.25
C THR A 193 2.26 -3.63 -15.62
N ILE A 194 1.80 -4.78 -16.12
CA ILE A 194 0.68 -5.51 -15.51
C ILE A 194 0.99 -5.90 -14.07
N GLY A 195 2.20 -6.43 -13.80
CA GLY A 195 2.63 -6.78 -12.45
C GLY A 195 2.59 -5.59 -11.48
N ILE A 196 3.10 -4.43 -11.92
CA ILE A 196 3.06 -3.20 -11.12
C ILE A 196 1.63 -2.76 -10.84
N ILE A 197 0.74 -2.79 -11.85
CA ILE A 197 -0.66 -2.41 -11.68
C ILE A 197 -1.36 -3.31 -10.65
N VAL A 198 -1.12 -4.63 -10.71
CA VAL A 198 -1.71 -5.58 -9.74
C VAL A 198 -1.23 -5.28 -8.31
N VAL A 199 0.06 -5.01 -8.12
CA VAL A 199 0.62 -4.65 -6.79
C VAL A 199 0.00 -3.34 -6.29
N LEU A 200 -0.09 -2.32 -7.14
CA LEU A 200 -0.70 -1.04 -6.77
C LEU A 200 -2.18 -1.21 -6.42
N ALA A 201 -2.94 -2.00 -7.18
CA ALA A 201 -4.34 -2.29 -6.89
C ALA A 201 -4.51 -3.00 -5.55
N ALA A 202 -3.63 -3.96 -5.22
CA ALA A 202 -3.63 -4.63 -3.93
C ALA A 202 -3.32 -3.66 -2.78
N LEU A 203 -2.33 -2.77 -2.93
CA LEU A 203 -2.01 -1.74 -1.93
C LEU A 203 -3.17 -0.78 -1.70
N VAL A 204 -3.82 -0.32 -2.77
CA VAL A 204 -5.02 0.53 -2.67
C VAL A 204 -6.16 -0.22 -1.98
N GLY A 205 -6.37 -1.49 -2.29
CA GLY A 205 -7.36 -2.33 -1.63
C GLY A 205 -7.13 -2.44 -0.11
N VAL A 206 -5.89 -2.70 0.30
CA VAL A 206 -5.51 -2.73 1.72
C VAL A 206 -5.70 -1.36 2.38
N TRP A 207 -5.32 -0.28 1.69
CA TRP A 207 -5.49 1.07 2.20
C TRP A 207 -6.98 1.41 2.41
N LEU A 208 -7.85 1.12 1.45
CA LEU A 208 -9.29 1.34 1.55
C LEU A 208 -9.93 0.51 2.66
N SER A 209 -9.52 -0.75 2.84
CA SER A 209 -10.04 -1.63 3.89
C SER A 209 -9.61 -1.22 5.31
N ASN A 210 -8.57 -0.41 5.44
CA ASN A 210 -8.08 0.10 6.72
C ASN A 210 -8.55 1.52 7.05
N GLN A 211 -9.41 2.13 6.22
CA GLN A 211 -9.96 3.46 6.53
C GLN A 211 -10.80 3.42 7.80
N PRO A 212 -10.62 4.38 8.72
CA PRO A 212 -11.46 4.50 9.90
C PRO A 212 -12.92 4.77 9.50
N VAL A 213 -13.84 4.34 10.33
CA VAL A 213 -15.28 4.50 10.13
C VAL A 213 -15.90 5.24 11.30
N ASP A 214 -17.00 5.94 11.05
CA ASP A 214 -17.80 6.52 12.11
C ASP A 214 -18.86 5.51 12.55
N VAL A 215 -19.04 5.39 13.88
CA VAL A 215 -20.04 4.53 14.51
C VAL A 215 -21.08 5.41 15.18
N THR A 216 -22.35 5.16 14.88
CA THR A 216 -23.47 5.85 15.48
C THR A 216 -24.13 4.97 16.53
N VAL A 217 -24.42 5.53 17.69
CA VAL A 217 -25.16 4.87 18.77
C VAL A 217 -26.46 5.66 19.01
N SER A 218 -27.58 4.98 18.91
CA SER A 218 -28.91 5.52 19.22
C SER A 218 -29.50 4.79 20.42
N LEU A 219 -30.32 5.49 21.19
CA LEU A 219 -31.00 4.95 22.35
C LEU A 219 -32.48 4.71 22.02
N ASN A 220 -33.03 3.60 22.49
CA ASN A 220 -34.41 3.27 22.32
C ASN A 220 -35.04 2.95 23.69
N GLU A 221 -36.20 3.56 23.99
CA GLU A 221 -36.93 3.28 25.22
C GLU A 221 -37.77 2.01 25.07
N THR A 222 -37.57 1.06 25.99
CA THR A 222 -38.34 -0.20 26.01
C THR A 222 -39.49 -0.20 26.97
N THR A 223 -39.58 0.81 27.85
CA THR A 223 -40.69 0.96 28.79
C THR A 223 -41.90 1.63 28.13
N VAL A 224 -43.08 1.36 28.65
CA VAL A 224 -44.30 1.98 28.18
C VAL A 224 -44.18 3.50 28.30
N HIS A 225 -44.33 4.19 27.17
CA HIS A 225 -44.27 5.65 27.11
C HIS A 225 -45.35 6.26 27.98
N ASN A 226 -44.94 7.15 28.88
CA ASN A 226 -45.86 7.92 29.72
C ASN A 226 -45.46 9.41 29.59
N ASP A 227 -46.33 10.19 28.95
CA ASP A 227 -46.09 11.61 28.67
C ASP A 227 -45.92 12.47 29.95
N ASN A 228 -46.27 11.94 31.10
CA ASN A 228 -46.12 12.63 32.39
C ASN A 228 -44.71 12.45 33.02
N LEU A 229 -43.89 11.56 32.45
CA LEU A 229 -42.54 11.37 32.95
C LEU A 229 -41.54 12.31 32.25
N PRO A 230 -40.50 12.77 32.96
CA PRO A 230 -39.52 13.69 32.37
C PRO A 230 -38.80 13.03 31.20
N PRO A 231 -38.52 13.79 30.11
CA PRO A 231 -37.77 13.28 29.00
C PRO A 231 -36.33 12.90 29.44
N MET A 232 -35.73 11.99 28.67
CA MET A 232 -34.31 11.65 28.88
C MET A 232 -33.44 12.89 28.69
N LYS A 233 -32.47 13.09 29.58
CA LYS A 233 -31.48 14.15 29.49
C LYS A 233 -30.07 13.56 29.73
N ASP A 234 -29.11 13.99 28.93
CA ASP A 234 -27.69 13.79 29.14
C ASP A 234 -27.28 12.34 29.45
N ALA A 235 -27.57 11.41 28.55
CA ALA A 235 -27.09 10.05 28.60
C ALA A 235 -25.64 9.99 28.16
N VAL A 236 -24.75 9.56 29.04
CA VAL A 236 -23.34 9.38 28.74
C VAL A 236 -23.14 7.98 28.17
N VAL A 237 -22.69 7.90 26.94
CA VAL A 237 -22.38 6.65 26.24
C VAL A 237 -20.87 6.46 26.17
N THR A 238 -20.39 5.34 26.66
CA THR A 238 -18.96 5.00 26.63
C THR A 238 -18.76 3.70 25.87
N VAL A 239 -17.84 3.72 24.92
CA VAL A 239 -17.45 2.56 24.09
C VAL A 239 -15.99 2.25 24.39
N GLU A 240 -15.73 1.04 24.86
CA GLU A 240 -14.37 0.54 25.13
C GLU A 240 -13.84 -0.23 23.92
N LEU A 241 -12.90 0.37 23.20
CA LEU A 241 -12.14 -0.27 22.13
C LEU A 241 -10.84 -0.88 22.67
N GLU A 242 -10.18 -1.76 21.94
CA GLU A 242 -8.95 -2.47 22.39
C GLU A 242 -7.86 -1.53 22.93
N ASN A 243 -7.69 -0.32 22.36
CA ASN A 243 -6.60 0.59 22.69
C ASN A 243 -7.08 1.97 23.20
N GLU A 244 -8.36 2.23 23.19
CA GLU A 244 -8.92 3.54 23.60
C GLU A 244 -10.36 3.39 24.06
N THR A 245 -10.76 4.30 24.94
CA THR A 245 -12.14 4.46 25.39
C THR A 245 -12.68 5.76 24.80
N LYS A 246 -13.81 5.69 24.11
CA LYS A 246 -14.50 6.86 23.56
C LYS A 246 -15.79 7.10 24.33
N THR A 247 -16.03 8.36 24.67
CA THR A 247 -17.24 8.78 25.41
C THR A 247 -17.91 9.92 24.66
N ASP A 248 -19.21 9.87 24.56
CA ASP A 248 -20.05 10.92 23.99
C ASP A 248 -21.36 11.03 24.78
N THR A 249 -22.06 12.15 24.68
CA THR A 249 -23.28 12.42 25.46
C THR A 249 -24.47 12.61 24.51
N ILE A 250 -25.53 11.85 24.75
CA ILE A 250 -26.80 11.96 24.02
C ILE A 250 -27.76 12.81 24.88
N HIS A 251 -28.23 13.90 24.32
CA HIS A 251 -29.07 14.87 25.05
C HIS A 251 -30.59 14.57 24.97
N SER A 252 -31.04 13.70 24.07
CA SER A 252 -32.41 13.27 23.92
C SER A 252 -32.50 11.89 23.26
N LEU A 253 -33.66 11.20 23.36
CA LEU A 253 -33.86 9.89 22.69
C LEU A 253 -33.76 9.97 21.15
N ASP A 254 -34.11 11.13 20.56
CA ASP A 254 -34.03 11.33 19.12
C ASP A 254 -32.59 11.66 18.63
N ALA A 255 -31.66 11.93 19.58
CA ALA A 255 -30.27 12.22 19.25
C ALA A 255 -29.44 10.94 19.19
N THR A 256 -28.32 11.04 18.50
CA THR A 256 -27.35 9.94 18.36
C THR A 256 -25.97 10.38 18.80
N ALA A 257 -25.24 9.52 19.48
CA ALA A 257 -23.80 9.70 19.70
C ALA A 257 -23.03 9.26 18.46
N ILE A 258 -22.02 10.04 18.05
CA ILE A 258 -21.20 9.77 16.88
C ILE A 258 -19.76 9.58 17.30
N PHE A 259 -19.29 8.35 17.27
CA PHE A 259 -17.89 8.00 17.54
C PHE A 259 -17.08 8.01 16.25
N ALA A 260 -16.42 9.14 15.98
CA ALA A 260 -15.61 9.32 14.79
C ALA A 260 -14.29 8.56 14.86
N ASN A 261 -13.75 8.20 13.69
CA ASN A 261 -12.43 7.57 13.54
C ASN A 261 -12.27 6.25 14.31
N VAL A 262 -13.28 5.41 14.30
CA VAL A 262 -13.18 4.04 14.85
C VAL A 262 -12.38 3.19 13.87
N PRO A 263 -11.32 2.46 14.32
CA PRO A 263 -10.55 1.59 13.44
C PRO A 263 -11.44 0.55 12.75
N HIS A 264 -11.35 0.44 11.43
CA HIS A 264 -12.18 -0.52 10.66
C HIS A 264 -12.08 -1.96 11.20
N LYS A 265 -10.89 -2.35 11.69
CA LYS A 265 -10.64 -3.66 12.29
C LYS A 265 -11.43 -3.93 13.58
N ALA A 266 -12.04 -2.90 14.20
CA ALA A 266 -12.89 -3.05 15.36
C ALA A 266 -14.30 -3.49 14.98
N LEU A 267 -14.75 -3.24 13.76
CA LEU A 267 -16.04 -3.74 13.26
C LEU A 267 -16.05 -5.27 13.25
N GLY A 268 -17.16 -5.84 13.70
CA GLY A 268 -17.34 -7.30 13.84
C GLY A 268 -16.71 -7.91 15.09
N LYS A 269 -15.97 -7.13 15.91
CA LYS A 269 -15.47 -7.58 17.21
C LYS A 269 -16.46 -7.30 18.32
N SER A 270 -16.38 -8.10 19.38
CA SER A 270 -17.12 -7.85 20.62
C SER A 270 -16.41 -6.73 21.39
N ILE A 271 -17.14 -5.67 21.69
CA ILE A 271 -16.70 -4.54 22.50
C ILE A 271 -17.68 -4.30 23.63
N ARG A 272 -17.22 -3.63 24.70
CA ARG A 272 -18.07 -3.24 25.82
C ARG A 272 -18.63 -1.84 25.58
N LEU A 273 -19.93 -1.68 25.83
CA LEU A 273 -20.63 -0.41 25.80
C LEU A 273 -21.32 -0.20 27.13
N THR A 274 -21.15 0.99 27.70
CA THR A 274 -21.86 1.42 28.90
C THR A 274 -22.66 2.67 28.58
N VAL A 275 -23.91 2.72 29.08
CA VAL A 275 -24.74 3.91 29.03
C VAL A 275 -25.19 4.24 30.44
N ALA A 276 -24.90 5.46 30.86
CA ALA A 276 -25.32 6.00 32.14
C ALA A 276 -26.19 7.23 31.92
N CYS A 277 -27.38 7.20 32.44
CA CYS A 277 -28.31 8.33 32.38
C CYS A 277 -29.06 8.43 33.69
N ARG A 278 -29.30 9.67 34.12
CA ARG A 278 -30.09 9.92 35.32
C ARG A 278 -31.53 9.40 35.12
N ASP A 279 -32.07 8.78 36.15
CA ASP A 279 -33.45 8.23 36.20
C ASP A 279 -33.71 7.04 35.24
N TRP A 280 -32.61 6.47 34.71
CA TRP A 280 -32.61 5.28 33.87
C TRP A 280 -31.72 4.18 34.46
N LEU A 281 -32.07 2.94 34.18
CA LEU A 281 -31.19 1.81 34.54
C LEU A 281 -29.93 1.87 33.72
N PRO A 282 -28.74 1.78 34.33
CA PRO A 282 -27.49 1.77 33.59
C PRO A 282 -27.40 0.52 32.72
N VAL A 283 -26.93 0.69 31.48
CA VAL A 283 -26.65 -0.42 30.58
C VAL A 283 -25.17 -0.67 30.57
N ASP A 284 -24.77 -1.90 30.79
CA ASP A 284 -23.40 -2.39 30.67
C ASP A 284 -23.46 -3.72 29.91
N THR A 285 -23.08 -3.69 28.65
CA THR A 285 -23.24 -4.85 27.78
C THR A 285 -22.09 -4.97 26.79
N SER A 286 -21.82 -6.19 26.37
CA SER A 286 -20.89 -6.46 25.26
C SER A 286 -21.70 -6.81 24.02
N PHE A 287 -21.29 -6.26 22.89
CA PHE A 287 -21.97 -6.47 21.61
C PHE A 287 -20.97 -6.48 20.45
N ILE A 288 -21.40 -7.00 19.31
CA ILE A 288 -20.61 -6.98 18.08
C ILE A 288 -20.72 -5.59 17.46
N LEU A 289 -19.60 -4.88 17.35
CA LEU A 289 -19.57 -3.52 16.81
C LEU A 289 -19.99 -3.49 15.34
N THR A 290 -21.04 -2.74 15.09
CA THR A 290 -21.54 -2.40 13.75
C THR A 290 -21.50 -0.88 13.55
N LYS A 291 -21.69 -0.40 12.32
CA LYS A 291 -21.75 1.06 12.06
C LYS A 291 -22.87 1.75 12.78
N ASN A 292 -24.00 1.06 12.98
CA ASN A 292 -25.17 1.59 13.67
C ASN A 292 -25.49 0.64 14.81
N VAL A 293 -25.53 1.16 16.02
CA VAL A 293 -25.82 0.43 17.26
C VAL A 293 -27.05 1.03 17.88
N VAL A 294 -28.03 0.19 18.23
CA VAL A 294 -29.22 0.60 18.96
C VAL A 294 -29.17 -0.01 20.35
N VAL A 295 -29.23 0.81 21.37
CA VAL A 295 -29.22 0.39 22.78
C VAL A 295 -30.60 0.59 23.37
N ASN A 296 -31.16 -0.49 23.89
CA ASN A 296 -32.44 -0.44 24.57
C ASN A 296 -32.23 0.00 26.02
N MET A 297 -32.95 1.06 26.40
CA MET A 297 -32.90 1.68 27.72
C MET A 297 -34.20 1.44 28.45
N SER A 298 -34.13 1.17 29.75
CA SER A 298 -35.31 1.05 30.64
C SER A 298 -35.24 2.12 31.73
N ARG A 299 -36.37 2.71 32.02
CA ARG A 299 -36.42 3.67 33.12
C ARG A 299 -36.17 2.98 34.45
N ASN A 300 -35.51 3.71 35.35
CA ASN A 300 -35.42 3.32 36.75
C ASN A 300 -36.76 3.66 37.42
N PRO A 301 -37.48 2.71 37.97
CA PRO A 301 -38.78 3.00 38.61
C PRO A 301 -38.65 3.80 39.91
N HIS A 302 -37.51 3.69 40.63
CA HIS A 302 -37.36 4.20 41.97
C HIS A 302 -37.41 5.74 42.10
N PRO A 303 -36.82 6.57 41.20
CA PRO A 303 -36.85 8.03 41.36
C PRO A 303 -38.23 8.64 41.47
N TYR A 304 -39.22 7.97 40.86
CA TYR A 304 -40.61 8.45 40.85
C TYR A 304 -41.59 7.40 41.35
N GLY A 305 -41.15 6.20 41.64
CA GLY A 305 -41.96 5.08 42.11
C GLY A 305 -41.96 4.91 43.63
N ASP A 306 -40.83 5.13 44.23
CA ASP A 306 -40.74 5.09 45.70
C ASP A 306 -41.24 6.41 46.30
N VAL A 307 -42.44 6.36 46.81
CA VAL A 307 -43.13 7.52 47.40
C VAL A 307 -43.11 7.37 48.91
N THR A 308 -42.47 8.34 49.59
CA THR A 308 -42.48 8.44 51.05
C THR A 308 -42.80 9.89 51.44
N PHE A 309 -43.84 10.05 52.22
CA PHE A 309 -44.22 11.34 52.76
C PHE A 309 -44.91 11.18 54.13
N ARG A 310 -45.09 12.27 54.83
CA ARG A 310 -45.69 12.25 56.15
C ARG A 310 -47.07 12.97 56.12
N LEU A 311 -48.10 12.34 56.67
CA LEU A 311 -49.32 13.02 56.99
C LEU A 311 -49.15 13.74 58.32
N TRP A 312 -49.33 15.05 58.32
CA TRP A 312 -49.07 15.90 59.47
C TRP A 312 -50.25 16.75 59.82
N SER A 313 -50.70 16.72 61.06
CA SER A 313 -51.79 17.59 61.56
C SER A 313 -51.18 18.79 62.26
N ILE A 314 -51.43 20.00 61.74
CA ILE A 314 -50.99 21.23 62.38
C ILE A 314 -51.73 21.43 63.73
N ALA A 315 -53.01 21.11 63.76
CA ALA A 315 -53.81 21.30 64.98
C ALA A 315 -53.39 20.47 66.20
N LYS A 316 -52.73 19.29 65.93
CA LYS A 316 -52.27 18.37 66.96
C LYS A 316 -50.74 18.33 67.07
N GLU A 317 -50.02 19.05 66.19
CA GLU A 317 -48.55 19.05 66.06
C GLU A 317 -47.93 17.63 66.01
N GLN A 318 -48.61 16.69 65.40
CA GLN A 318 -48.18 15.30 65.33
C GLN A 318 -48.51 14.62 63.99
N GLY A 319 -47.84 13.49 63.71
CA GLY A 319 -48.18 12.64 62.55
C GLY A 319 -49.59 12.02 62.73
N VAL A 320 -50.28 11.81 61.60
CA VAL A 320 -51.61 11.23 61.54
C VAL A 320 -51.49 9.73 61.22
N ALA A 321 -51.68 8.87 62.21
CA ALA A 321 -51.54 7.43 62.08
C ALA A 321 -52.79 6.73 61.52
N SER A 322 -52.59 5.51 61.00
CA SER A 322 -53.62 4.59 60.59
C SER A 322 -54.64 5.18 59.57
N THR A 323 -54.19 6.14 58.75
CA THR A 323 -54.99 6.79 57.73
C THR A 323 -54.65 6.25 56.38
N GLN A 324 -55.72 5.86 55.66
CA GLN A 324 -55.59 5.39 54.30
C GLN A 324 -55.42 6.55 53.29
N VAL A 325 -54.41 6.41 52.44
CA VAL A 325 -54.06 7.38 51.40
C VAL A 325 -53.96 6.67 50.07
N THR A 326 -54.52 7.25 49.04
CA THR A 326 -54.48 6.73 47.68
C THR A 326 -53.71 7.70 46.75
N LEU A 327 -52.77 7.18 46.02
CA LEU A 327 -51.97 7.89 44.98
C LEU A 327 -51.91 7.04 43.72
N ALA A 328 -52.19 7.61 42.58
CA ALA A 328 -52.13 6.90 41.27
C ALA A 328 -52.86 5.55 41.29
N GLY A 329 -53.93 5.42 42.08
CA GLY A 329 -54.66 4.16 42.26
C GLY A 329 -53.98 3.11 43.12
N GLN A 330 -52.91 3.45 43.81
CA GLN A 330 -52.25 2.63 44.85
C GLN A 330 -52.68 3.18 46.22
N THR A 331 -52.95 2.30 47.17
CA THR A 331 -53.42 2.66 48.50
C THR A 331 -52.43 2.17 49.54
N ALA A 332 -52.05 3.02 50.48
CA ALA A 332 -51.22 2.68 51.64
C ALA A 332 -51.79 3.32 52.89
N THR A 333 -51.42 2.80 54.04
CA THR A 333 -51.85 3.30 55.35
C THR A 333 -50.68 3.94 56.08
N SER A 334 -50.85 5.10 56.70
CA SER A 334 -49.83 5.76 57.47
C SER A 334 -49.49 4.98 58.73
N ASP A 335 -48.18 4.96 59.09
CA ASP A 335 -47.66 4.35 60.30
C ASP A 335 -47.96 5.20 61.57
N ALA A 336 -47.47 4.77 62.72
CA ALA A 336 -47.70 5.46 64.02
C ALA A 336 -47.20 6.89 64.05
N GLU A 337 -46.13 7.18 63.28
CA GLU A 337 -45.49 8.49 63.15
C GLU A 337 -46.08 9.36 62.01
N GLY A 338 -47.08 8.78 61.25
CA GLY A 338 -47.75 9.43 60.15
C GLY A 338 -47.08 9.25 58.81
N TYR A 339 -46.03 8.42 58.67
CA TYR A 339 -45.39 8.16 57.39
C TYR A 339 -46.22 7.23 56.52
N VAL A 340 -46.29 7.58 55.24
CA VAL A 340 -46.88 6.76 54.15
C VAL A 340 -45.77 6.36 53.20
N ARG A 341 -45.63 5.07 52.98
CA ARG A 341 -44.64 4.50 52.03
C ARG A 341 -45.36 3.64 51.03
N MET A 342 -45.14 3.90 49.75
CA MET A 342 -45.69 3.08 48.66
C MET A 342 -44.83 3.12 47.45
N PHE A 343 -44.97 2.12 46.58
CA PHE A 343 -44.35 2.09 45.27
C PHE A 343 -45.37 2.25 44.17
N ILE A 344 -45.14 3.20 43.27
CA ILE A 344 -46.04 3.47 42.13
C ILE A 344 -45.43 2.79 40.90
N PRO A 345 -46.17 1.89 40.22
CA PRO A 345 -45.68 1.26 38.97
C PRO A 345 -45.31 2.29 37.92
N LEU A 346 -44.33 1.96 37.09
CA LEU A 346 -43.73 2.85 36.10
C LEU A 346 -44.79 3.49 35.16
N GLU A 347 -45.78 2.71 34.76
CA GLU A 347 -46.85 3.16 33.86
C GLU A 347 -47.77 4.25 34.48
N ARG A 348 -47.68 4.42 35.79
CA ARG A 348 -48.48 5.41 36.55
C ARG A 348 -47.64 6.51 37.21
N GLN A 349 -46.34 6.49 36.94
CA GLN A 349 -45.44 7.52 37.49
C GLN A 349 -45.64 8.88 36.83
N SER A 350 -45.58 9.93 37.66
CA SER A 350 -45.72 11.32 37.28
C SER A 350 -44.89 12.22 38.15
N ASN A 351 -44.59 13.45 37.69
CA ASN A 351 -43.92 14.46 38.50
C ASN A 351 -44.78 15.04 39.60
N GLN A 352 -46.08 14.86 39.51
CA GLN A 352 -47.04 15.29 40.51
C GLN A 352 -48.15 14.26 40.65
N TYR A 353 -48.60 14.04 41.88
CA TYR A 353 -49.72 13.14 42.18
C TYR A 353 -50.76 13.85 42.98
N ARG A 354 -52.03 13.51 42.69
CA ARG A 354 -53.13 13.87 43.55
C ARG A 354 -53.23 12.89 44.70
N VAL A 355 -53.19 13.43 45.93
CA VAL A 355 -53.35 12.66 47.16
C VAL A 355 -54.84 12.59 47.51
N GLU A 356 -55.38 11.40 47.57
CA GLU A 356 -56.77 11.17 48.00
C GLU A 356 -56.76 10.61 49.42
N CYS A 357 -57.40 11.31 50.32
CA CYS A 357 -57.53 10.95 51.72
C CYS A 357 -58.92 11.32 52.25
N LEU A 358 -59.38 10.55 53.21
CA LEU A 358 -60.71 10.84 53.83
C LEU A 358 -60.65 12.10 54.73
N LEU A 359 -59.47 12.53 55.09
CA LEU A 359 -59.24 13.75 55.88
C LEU A 359 -59.14 14.99 54.99
N PRO A 360 -59.59 16.15 55.40
CA PRO A 360 -59.41 17.38 54.64
C PRO A 360 -57.93 17.75 54.59
N LEU A 361 -57.36 17.88 53.40
CA LEU A 361 -55.97 18.25 53.16
C LEU A 361 -55.90 19.75 52.84
N GLU A 362 -54.73 20.37 53.21
CA GLU A 362 -54.39 21.73 52.84
C GLU A 362 -54.11 21.83 51.32
N SER A 363 -53.37 20.85 50.82
CA SER A 363 -53.14 20.66 49.40
C SER A 363 -53.27 19.16 49.05
N ASP A 364 -53.98 18.85 47.96
CA ASP A 364 -54.14 17.51 47.46
C ASP A 364 -53.05 17.17 46.42
N MET A 365 -52.08 18.04 46.16
CA MET A 365 -51.02 17.83 45.19
C MET A 365 -49.70 17.54 45.87
N LEU A 366 -49.07 16.42 45.49
CA LEU A 366 -47.77 15.99 45.97
C LEU A 366 -46.77 15.99 44.79
N SER A 367 -45.70 16.77 44.90
CA SER A 367 -44.63 16.82 43.89
C SER A 367 -43.56 15.77 44.11
N MET A 368 -42.99 15.25 43.04
CA MET A 368 -41.97 14.22 43.07
C MET A 368 -40.57 14.80 42.70
N PRO A 369 -39.51 14.22 43.19
CA PRO A 369 -39.41 13.15 44.17
C PRO A 369 -39.76 13.61 45.58
N THR A 370 -40.35 12.71 46.39
CA THR A 370 -40.63 12.99 47.80
C THR A 370 -39.52 12.45 48.69
N THR A 371 -39.40 13.03 49.90
CA THR A 371 -38.54 12.57 50.97
C THR A 371 -39.34 12.31 52.21
N GLU A 372 -38.78 11.62 53.18
CA GLU A 372 -39.44 11.38 54.47
C GLU A 372 -39.85 12.67 55.21
N SER A 373 -39.24 13.80 54.86
CA SER A 373 -39.55 15.11 55.40
C SER A 373 -40.68 15.83 54.66
N THR A 374 -41.10 15.33 53.48
CA THR A 374 -42.22 15.93 52.76
C THR A 374 -43.51 15.72 53.54
N ALA A 375 -44.18 16.82 53.89
CA ALA A 375 -45.41 16.78 54.67
C ALA A 375 -46.66 17.09 53.82
N VAL A 376 -47.66 16.23 53.92
CA VAL A 376 -49.01 16.50 53.43
C VAL A 376 -49.84 16.92 54.64
N ILE A 377 -50.29 18.17 54.62
CA ILE A 377 -50.94 18.81 55.75
C ILE A 377 -52.39 18.44 55.79
N VAL A 378 -52.80 17.90 56.94
CA VAL A 378 -54.20 17.64 57.31
C VAL A 378 -54.69 18.87 58.08
N LYS A 379 -55.80 19.40 57.58
CA LYS A 379 -56.48 20.58 58.20
C LYS A 379 -57.15 20.23 59.52
#